data_868dbf65118205a9d4ae530f7fe362c3
#
_entry.id   868dbf65118205a9d4ae530f7fe362c3
#
_cell.length_a   1.000
_cell.length_b   1.000
_cell.length_c   1.000
_cell.angle_alpha   90.00
_cell.angle_beta   90.00
_cell.angle_gamma   90.00
#
_symmetry.space_group_name_H-M   'P 1'
#
loop_
_entity.id
_entity.type
_entity.pdbx_description
1 polymer ?
#
loop_
_entity_poly.entity_id
_entity_poly.type
_entity_poly.pdbx_seq_one_letter_code
_entity_poly.pdbx_strand_id
1 'polypeptide(L)'
;MTERTPVEATNIDGYGSPEFPWKDVRDQLAAPVGVEKAAYLGTVRPDGRPHSAGIGPVWFDGDFYITGSLNSRKIKNLMANPNATLSIRLPGFDVTLEGTVSQVDDPDTLTQVAALYRQDGWPAEVAGDALTAPYSAQTAGPPPWHLFRFRFSKVIALRLSESGGAMRWRFDS
;
A
#
# COMPACT_ATOMS: atom_id res chain seq x y z
N MET A 1 10.91 -14.12 3.34
CA MET A 1 9.74 -13.21 3.46
C MET A 1 9.58 -12.85 4.92
N THR A 2 9.77 -11.58 5.27
CA THR A 2 9.64 -11.10 6.65
C THR A 2 8.15 -10.94 6.96
N GLU A 3 7.62 -11.76 7.87
CA GLU A 3 6.26 -11.62 8.35
C GLU A 3 6.22 -10.54 9.43
N ARG A 4 5.43 -9.49 9.21
CA ARG A 4 5.23 -8.45 10.23
C ARG A 4 4.15 -8.90 11.21
N THR A 5 4.54 -9.01 12.48
CA THR A 5 3.67 -9.34 13.60
C THR A 5 3.28 -8.05 14.33
N PRO A 6 2.00 -7.81 14.63
CA PRO A 6 1.61 -6.65 15.41
C PRO A 6 2.11 -6.76 16.85
N VAL A 7 2.54 -5.63 17.42
CA VAL A 7 2.93 -5.51 18.84
C VAL A 7 1.72 -5.20 19.73
N GLU A 8 0.63 -4.72 19.15
CA GLU A 8 -0.63 -4.44 19.84
C GLU A 8 -1.80 -4.78 18.92
N ALA A 9 -2.82 -5.43 19.49
CA ALA A 9 -4.12 -5.65 18.83
C ALA A 9 -5.23 -5.16 19.75
N THR A 10 -6.17 -4.38 19.22
CA THR A 10 -7.28 -3.80 19.98
C THR A 10 -8.58 -4.01 19.22
N ASN A 11 -9.57 -4.59 19.86
CA ASN A 11 -10.94 -4.54 19.37
C ASN A 11 -11.50 -3.13 19.55
N ILE A 12 -11.85 -2.48 18.45
CA ILE A 12 -12.44 -1.13 18.42
C ILE A 12 -13.91 -1.15 18.00
N ASP A 13 -14.52 -2.33 17.92
CA ASP A 13 -15.93 -2.48 17.62
C ASP A 13 -16.80 -1.92 18.76
N GLY A 14 -17.77 -1.08 18.40
CA GLY A 14 -18.68 -0.44 19.37
C GLY A 14 -19.96 -1.24 19.66
N TYR A 15 -20.16 -2.39 19.01
CA TYR A 15 -21.39 -3.17 19.08
C TYR A 15 -21.19 -4.56 19.69
N GLY A 16 -19.97 -4.88 20.15
CA GLY A 16 -19.66 -6.16 20.79
C GLY A 16 -19.40 -7.29 19.81
N SER A 17 -19.06 -6.99 18.56
CA SER A 17 -18.69 -8.00 17.58
C SER A 17 -17.38 -8.70 17.99
N PRO A 18 -17.20 -9.99 17.62
CA PRO A 18 -16.02 -10.76 18.00
C PRO A 18 -14.75 -10.24 17.30
N GLU A 19 -13.63 -10.39 17.99
CA GLU A 19 -12.30 -10.16 17.44
C GLU A 19 -12.00 -11.09 16.25
N PHE A 20 -11.06 -10.66 15.42
CA PHE A 20 -10.50 -11.48 14.35
C PHE A 20 -9.00 -11.24 14.23
N PRO A 21 -8.23 -12.29 13.82
CA PRO A 21 -6.79 -12.20 13.83
C PRO A 21 -6.24 -11.38 12.68
N TRP A 22 -5.07 -10.76 12.90
CA TRP A 22 -4.31 -10.06 11.86
C TRP A 22 -4.07 -10.92 10.61
N LYS A 23 -3.83 -12.21 10.81
CA LYS A 23 -3.59 -13.17 9.72
C LYS A 23 -4.66 -13.12 8.63
N ASP A 24 -5.94 -13.00 9.00
CA ASP A 24 -7.05 -13.00 8.04
C ASP A 24 -7.02 -11.79 7.11
N VAL A 25 -6.62 -10.63 7.64
CA VAL A 25 -6.46 -9.39 6.89
C VAL A 25 -5.17 -9.42 6.06
N ARG A 26 -4.05 -9.81 6.70
CA ARG A 26 -2.73 -9.91 6.04
C ARG A 26 -2.78 -10.81 4.81
N ASP A 27 -3.38 -11.97 4.91
CA ASP A 27 -3.43 -12.94 3.81
C ASP A 27 -4.18 -12.36 2.59
N GLN A 28 -5.21 -11.55 2.81
CA GLN A 28 -5.90 -10.84 1.73
C GLN A 28 -5.12 -9.63 1.22
N LEU A 29 -4.38 -8.92 2.07
CA LEU A 29 -3.49 -7.84 1.64
C LEU A 29 -2.35 -8.36 0.77
N ALA A 30 -1.75 -9.48 1.16
CA ALA A 30 -0.63 -10.11 0.46
C ALA A 30 -1.04 -10.84 -0.84
N ALA A 31 -2.32 -11.14 -1.02
CA ALA A 31 -2.79 -11.75 -2.27
C ALA A 31 -2.62 -10.76 -3.45
N PRO A 32 -2.35 -11.24 -4.67
CA PRO A 32 -2.20 -10.40 -5.85
C PRO A 32 -3.32 -9.38 -5.99
N VAL A 33 -2.97 -8.16 -6.41
CA VAL A 33 -3.94 -7.08 -6.63
C VAL A 33 -4.68 -7.37 -7.95
N GLY A 34 -5.76 -8.13 -7.88
CA GLY A 34 -6.68 -8.25 -9.02
C GLY A 34 -7.39 -6.91 -9.29
N VAL A 35 -8.01 -6.81 -10.47
CA VAL A 35 -8.75 -5.59 -10.92
C VAL A 35 -9.83 -5.13 -9.93
N GLU A 36 -10.24 -6.01 -9.02
CA GLU A 36 -11.28 -5.77 -8.02
C GLU A 36 -10.78 -5.08 -6.74
N LYS A 37 -9.46 -4.98 -6.54
CA LYS A 37 -8.88 -4.30 -5.37
C LYS A 37 -8.65 -2.83 -5.68
N ALA A 38 -9.61 -1.99 -5.33
CA ALA A 38 -9.42 -0.55 -5.36
C ALA A 38 -8.52 -0.12 -4.18
N ALA A 39 -7.41 0.51 -4.49
CA ALA A 39 -6.47 1.03 -3.50
C ALA A 39 -6.22 2.53 -3.72
N TYR A 40 -6.23 3.29 -2.63
CA TYR A 40 -6.06 4.75 -2.65
C TYR A 40 -4.99 5.17 -1.65
N LEU A 41 -4.02 5.93 -2.17
CA LEU A 41 -2.96 6.53 -1.36
C LEU A 41 -3.38 7.95 -0.95
N GLY A 42 -3.49 8.17 0.34
CA GLY A 42 -3.70 9.49 0.95
C GLY A 42 -2.35 10.14 1.27
N THR A 43 -2.16 11.39 0.85
CA THR A 43 -0.97 12.19 1.11
C THR A 43 -1.37 13.59 1.54
N VAL A 44 -0.44 14.38 2.07
CA VAL A 44 -0.69 15.75 2.53
C VAL A 44 0.04 16.75 1.65
N ARG A 45 -0.68 17.74 1.12
CA ARG A 45 -0.09 18.85 0.35
C ARG A 45 0.71 19.77 1.27
N PRO A 46 1.66 20.57 0.74
CA PRO A 46 2.42 21.54 1.55
C PRO A 46 1.54 22.55 2.32
N ASP A 47 0.35 22.84 1.83
CA ASP A 47 -0.63 23.72 2.49
C ASP A 47 -1.54 22.99 3.50
N GLY A 48 -1.27 21.72 3.81
CA GLY A 48 -2.02 20.90 4.77
C GLY A 48 -3.27 20.23 4.21
N ARG A 49 -3.70 20.53 2.98
CA ARG A 49 -4.88 19.90 2.38
C ARG A 49 -4.59 18.44 2.05
N PRO A 50 -5.52 17.50 2.33
CA PRO A 50 -5.37 16.12 1.94
C PRO A 50 -5.42 15.95 0.41
N HIS A 51 -4.77 14.91 -0.07
CA HIS A 51 -4.80 14.49 -1.46
C HIS A 51 -4.90 12.98 -1.55
N SER A 52 -5.80 12.46 -2.35
CA SER A 52 -5.97 11.03 -2.58
C SER A 52 -5.73 10.69 -4.05
N ALA A 53 -5.09 9.56 -4.30
CA ALA A 53 -4.83 9.06 -5.65
C ALA A 53 -5.01 7.54 -5.70
N GLY A 54 -5.66 7.05 -6.74
CA GLY A 54 -5.71 5.62 -7.06
C GLY A 54 -4.31 5.11 -7.40
N ILE A 55 -3.97 3.94 -6.88
CA ILE A 55 -2.65 3.30 -7.09
C ILE A 55 -2.81 1.80 -7.27
N GLY A 56 -1.77 1.15 -7.85
CA GLY A 56 -1.61 -0.30 -7.90
C GLY A 56 -0.45 -0.71 -6.98
N PRO A 57 -0.70 -0.95 -5.69
CA PRO A 57 0.36 -1.37 -4.77
C PRO A 57 0.60 -2.87 -4.90
N VAL A 58 1.85 -3.30 -4.73
CA VAL A 58 2.20 -4.71 -4.56
C VAL A 58 2.69 -4.98 -3.16
N TRP A 59 2.37 -6.14 -2.62
CA TRP A 59 2.87 -6.60 -1.33
C TRP A 59 4.18 -7.33 -1.51
N PHE A 60 5.21 -6.88 -0.83
CA PHE A 60 6.51 -7.54 -0.84
C PHE A 60 7.20 -7.37 0.52
N ASP A 61 7.73 -8.45 1.07
CA ASP A 61 8.49 -8.50 2.32
C ASP A 61 7.83 -7.78 3.51
N GLY A 62 6.50 -7.93 3.63
CA GLY A 62 5.72 -7.39 4.76
C GLY A 62 5.29 -5.94 4.63
N ASP A 63 5.60 -5.25 3.54
CA ASP A 63 5.19 -3.87 3.28
C ASP A 63 4.57 -3.72 1.88
N PHE A 64 4.02 -2.56 1.58
CA PHE A 64 3.54 -2.24 0.24
C PHE A 64 4.57 -1.46 -0.56
N TYR A 65 4.62 -1.73 -1.85
CA TYR A 65 5.43 -0.98 -2.81
C TYR A 65 4.53 -0.36 -3.87
N ILE A 66 4.82 0.88 -4.21
CA ILE A 66 4.09 1.67 -5.21
C ILE A 66 5.07 2.32 -6.17
N THR A 67 4.61 2.62 -7.38
CA THR A 67 5.39 3.37 -8.36
C THR A 67 4.85 4.77 -8.59
N GLY A 68 5.72 5.68 -8.96
CA GLY A 68 5.31 7.03 -9.30
C GLY A 68 6.38 7.86 -9.99
N SER A 69 5.93 8.76 -10.86
CA SER A 69 6.79 9.81 -11.42
C SER A 69 7.09 10.85 -10.34
N LEU A 70 8.34 11.29 -10.25
CA LEU A 70 8.78 12.39 -9.36
C LEU A 70 8.00 13.69 -9.59
N ASN A 71 7.42 13.84 -10.78
CA ASN A 71 6.62 15.01 -11.14
C ASN A 71 5.14 14.90 -10.71
N SER A 72 4.69 13.73 -10.30
CA SER A 72 3.31 13.54 -9.86
C SER A 72 3.01 14.22 -8.53
N ARG A 73 1.75 14.67 -8.33
CA ARG A 73 1.36 15.36 -7.09
C ARG A 73 1.59 14.50 -5.85
N LYS A 74 1.23 13.23 -5.90
CA LYS A 74 1.41 12.31 -4.76
C LYS A 74 2.88 12.21 -4.35
N ILE A 75 3.80 12.08 -5.30
CA ILE A 75 5.22 11.95 -4.98
C ILE A 75 5.80 13.27 -4.47
N LYS A 76 5.44 14.41 -5.07
CA LYS A 76 5.85 15.73 -4.54
C LYS A 76 5.36 15.95 -3.11
N ASN A 77 4.16 15.48 -2.78
CA ASN A 77 3.65 15.55 -1.40
C ASN A 77 4.50 14.69 -0.46
N LEU A 78 4.81 13.44 -0.86
CA LEU A 78 5.59 12.49 -0.06
C LEU A 78 7.04 12.95 0.16
N MET A 79 7.65 13.60 -0.82
CA MET A 79 8.99 14.18 -0.67
C MET A 79 9.03 15.30 0.38
N ALA A 80 7.93 16.03 0.55
CA ALA A 80 7.81 17.08 1.56
C ALA A 80 7.33 16.54 2.92
N ASN A 81 6.46 15.53 2.93
CA ASN A 81 5.91 14.89 4.11
C ASN A 81 5.70 13.39 3.83
N PRO A 82 6.53 12.50 4.39
CA PRO A 82 6.48 11.07 4.10
C PRO A 82 5.26 10.36 4.71
N ASN A 83 4.51 10.99 5.60
CA ASN A 83 3.33 10.39 6.21
C ASN A 83 2.23 10.19 5.17
N ALA A 84 1.67 8.99 5.17
CA ALA A 84 0.64 8.61 4.21
C ALA A 84 -0.37 7.62 4.82
N THR A 85 -1.51 7.52 4.16
CA THR A 85 -2.48 6.45 4.39
C THR A 85 -2.64 5.63 3.12
N LEU A 86 -2.89 4.33 3.28
CA LEU A 86 -3.27 3.44 2.20
C LEU A 86 -4.62 2.81 2.56
N SER A 87 -5.65 3.08 1.74
CA SER A 87 -6.97 2.51 1.92
C SER A 87 -7.22 1.47 0.84
N ILE A 88 -7.65 0.26 1.23
CA ILE A 88 -7.86 -0.87 0.32
C ILE A 88 -9.19 -1.55 0.65
N ARG A 89 -10.04 -1.74 -0.35
CA ARG A 89 -11.19 -2.64 -0.28
C ARG A 89 -10.73 -4.06 -0.61
N LEU A 90 -10.92 -4.98 0.33
CA LEU A 90 -10.68 -6.42 0.18
C LEU A 90 -12.02 -7.17 0.11
N PRO A 91 -12.04 -8.43 -0.33
CA PRO A 91 -13.29 -9.21 -0.38
C PRO A 91 -14.00 -9.32 0.98
N GLY A 92 -13.26 -9.39 2.08
CA GLY A 92 -13.81 -9.53 3.44
C GLY A 92 -13.64 -8.31 4.34
N PHE A 93 -12.93 -7.27 3.90
CA PHE A 93 -12.55 -6.16 4.79
C PHE A 93 -12.42 -4.83 4.05
N ASP A 94 -12.84 -3.75 4.73
CA ASP A 94 -12.34 -2.40 4.44
C ASP A 94 -11.13 -2.13 5.33
N VAL A 95 -10.00 -1.81 4.73
CA VAL A 95 -8.73 -1.65 5.45
C VAL A 95 -8.13 -0.28 5.20
N THR A 96 -7.73 0.37 6.30
CA THR A 96 -6.91 1.59 6.25
C THR A 96 -5.60 1.34 6.98
N LEU A 97 -4.50 1.65 6.31
CA LEU A 97 -3.14 1.58 6.86
C LEU A 97 -2.59 3.00 6.99
N GLU A 98 -1.92 3.28 8.09
CA GLU A 98 -1.17 4.52 8.31
C GLU A 98 0.32 4.19 8.41
N GLY A 99 1.15 5.01 7.79
CA GLY A 99 2.59 4.76 7.77
C GLY A 99 3.38 5.86 7.08
N THR A 100 4.60 5.50 6.69
CA THR A 100 5.52 6.40 5.98
C THR A 100 5.97 5.82 4.66
N VAL A 101 6.28 6.69 3.72
CA VAL A 101 6.76 6.31 2.39
C VAL A 101 8.20 6.77 2.21
N SER A 102 9.04 5.89 1.70
CA SER A 102 10.43 6.18 1.30
C SER A 102 10.72 5.68 -0.11
N GLN A 103 11.57 6.38 -0.83
CA GLN A 103 12.05 5.92 -2.14
C GLN A 103 12.99 4.73 -1.98
N VAL A 104 12.95 3.82 -2.93
CA VAL A 104 13.78 2.60 -2.98
C VAL A 104 14.51 2.58 -4.33
N ASP A 105 15.83 2.49 -4.26
CA ASP A 105 16.74 2.40 -5.41
C ASP A 105 17.62 1.14 -5.39
N ASP A 106 17.43 0.28 -4.39
CA ASP A 106 18.14 -0.99 -4.26
C ASP A 106 17.83 -1.92 -5.45
N PRO A 107 18.84 -2.36 -6.23
CA PRO A 107 18.64 -3.14 -7.45
C PRO A 107 17.94 -4.49 -7.24
N ASP A 108 18.19 -5.15 -6.11
CA ASP A 108 17.57 -6.44 -5.81
C ASP A 108 16.07 -6.27 -5.54
N THR A 109 15.71 -5.27 -4.75
CA THR A 109 14.30 -4.92 -4.47
C THR A 109 13.59 -4.48 -5.74
N LEU A 110 14.20 -3.62 -6.57
CA LEU A 110 13.64 -3.22 -7.87
C LEU A 110 13.35 -4.42 -8.76
N THR A 111 14.29 -5.37 -8.85
CA THR A 111 14.13 -6.58 -9.66
C THR A 111 12.98 -7.46 -9.16
N GLN A 112 12.89 -7.69 -7.85
CA GLN A 112 11.86 -8.54 -7.26
C GLN A 112 10.48 -7.90 -7.37
N VAL A 113 10.36 -6.61 -7.10
CA VAL A 113 9.08 -5.88 -7.20
C VAL A 113 8.63 -5.76 -8.66
N ALA A 114 9.55 -5.54 -9.61
CA ALA A 114 9.21 -5.59 -11.04
C ALA A 114 8.66 -6.96 -11.47
N ALA A 115 9.20 -8.05 -10.92
CA ALA A 115 8.69 -9.39 -11.18
C ALA A 115 7.25 -9.57 -10.65
N LEU A 116 6.94 -9.03 -9.48
CA LEU A 116 5.58 -9.06 -8.93
C LEU A 116 4.60 -8.25 -9.80
N TYR A 117 4.99 -7.07 -10.25
CA TYR A 117 4.16 -6.30 -11.18
C TYR A 117 3.88 -7.04 -12.49
N ARG A 118 4.88 -7.78 -13.02
CA ARG A 118 4.66 -8.63 -14.21
C ARG A 118 3.67 -9.76 -13.95
N GLN A 119 3.73 -10.39 -12.77
CA GLN A 119 2.74 -11.41 -12.37
C GLN A 119 1.33 -10.83 -12.28
N ASP A 120 1.20 -9.57 -11.86
CA ASP A 120 -0.08 -8.86 -11.80
C ASP A 120 -0.52 -8.26 -13.15
N GLY A 121 0.23 -8.55 -14.23
CA GLY A 121 -0.14 -8.16 -15.60
C GLY A 121 0.40 -6.81 -16.08
N TRP A 122 1.20 -6.10 -15.28
CA TRP A 122 1.91 -4.89 -15.73
C TRP A 122 3.35 -5.24 -16.13
N PRO A 123 3.75 -5.05 -17.41
CA PRO A 123 5.06 -5.51 -17.93
C PRO A 123 6.21 -4.59 -17.48
N ALA A 124 6.41 -4.48 -16.18
CA ALA A 124 7.46 -3.65 -15.59
C ALA A 124 8.85 -4.23 -15.83
N GLU A 125 9.78 -3.35 -16.20
CA GLU A 125 11.21 -3.63 -16.35
C GLU A 125 12.03 -2.66 -15.52
N VAL A 126 13.20 -3.08 -15.04
CA VAL A 126 14.13 -2.22 -14.32
C VAL A 126 14.88 -1.35 -15.34
N ALA A 127 14.92 -0.04 -15.08
CA ALA A 127 15.63 0.95 -15.87
C ALA A 127 16.43 1.89 -14.96
N GLY A 128 17.70 1.56 -14.72
CA GLY A 128 18.54 2.27 -13.75
C GLY A 128 18.03 2.06 -12.33
N ASP A 129 17.71 3.14 -11.64
CA ASP A 129 17.18 3.19 -10.27
C ASP A 129 15.63 3.25 -10.22
N ALA A 130 14.97 2.93 -11.32
CA ALA A 130 13.53 3.07 -11.48
C ALA A 130 12.94 1.92 -12.33
N LEU A 131 11.64 1.97 -12.57
CA LEU A 131 10.94 1.04 -13.45
C LEU A 131 10.47 1.75 -14.73
N THR A 132 10.35 0.95 -15.80
CA THR A 132 9.75 1.35 -17.08
C THR A 132 8.77 0.27 -17.55
N ALA A 133 7.88 0.63 -18.46
CA ALA A 133 6.99 -0.29 -19.17
C ALA A 133 6.44 0.41 -20.43
N PRO A 134 5.87 -0.33 -21.40
CA PRO A 134 5.23 0.28 -22.59
C PRO A 134 4.02 1.15 -22.25
N TYR A 135 3.38 0.94 -21.11
CA TYR A 135 2.21 1.72 -20.63
C TYR A 135 2.15 1.74 -19.10
N SER A 136 1.36 2.66 -18.56
CA SER A 136 1.00 2.72 -17.15
C SER A 136 -0.41 3.33 -16.99
N ALA A 137 -0.82 3.65 -15.75
CA ALA A 137 -2.09 4.32 -15.49
C ALA A 137 -2.17 5.66 -16.25
N GLN A 138 -3.38 6.07 -16.64
CA GLN A 138 -3.64 7.25 -17.46
C GLN A 138 -3.07 8.55 -16.89
N THR A 139 -2.86 8.62 -15.58
CA THR A 139 -2.33 9.78 -14.87
C THR A 139 -0.89 9.61 -14.41
N ALA A 140 -0.21 8.51 -14.80
CA ALA A 140 1.15 8.20 -14.35
C ALA A 140 2.23 9.12 -14.93
N GLY A 141 1.95 9.74 -16.09
CA GLY A 141 2.94 10.45 -16.87
C GLY A 141 3.92 9.50 -17.59
N PRO A 142 4.94 10.04 -18.26
CA PRO A 142 5.94 9.23 -18.95
C PRO A 142 6.87 8.51 -17.95
N PRO A 143 7.51 7.38 -18.37
CA PRO A 143 8.56 6.75 -17.60
C PRO A 143 9.81 7.67 -17.47
N PRO A 144 10.74 7.40 -16.54
CA PRO A 144 10.70 6.29 -15.59
C PRO A 144 9.78 6.53 -14.40
N TRP A 145 9.32 5.43 -13.76
CA TRP A 145 8.56 5.51 -12.52
C TRP A 145 9.41 4.96 -11.39
N HIS A 146 9.70 5.81 -10.40
CA HIS A 146 10.48 5.41 -9.23
C HIS A 146 9.68 4.52 -8.30
N LEU A 147 10.37 3.64 -7.58
CA LEU A 147 9.79 2.73 -6.61
C LEU A 147 9.77 3.38 -5.22
N PHE A 148 8.68 3.20 -4.50
CA PHE A 148 8.51 3.69 -3.13
C PHE A 148 7.97 2.56 -2.25
N ARG A 149 8.55 2.43 -1.05
CA ARG A 149 8.09 1.53 0.00
C ARG A 149 7.16 2.29 0.94
N PHE A 150 5.94 1.78 1.12
CA PHE A 150 5.03 2.22 2.17
C PHE A 150 5.14 1.26 3.35
N ARG A 151 5.82 1.71 4.41
CA ARG A 151 5.95 0.99 5.68
C ARG A 151 4.84 1.44 6.62
N PHE A 152 3.89 0.56 6.89
CA PHE A 152 2.79 0.88 7.79
C PHE A 152 3.17 0.60 9.24
N SER A 153 2.65 1.43 10.16
CA SER A 153 2.78 1.28 11.62
C SER A 153 1.44 1.03 12.31
N LYS A 154 0.34 1.31 11.62
CA LYS A 154 -1.02 1.07 12.13
C LYS A 154 -1.92 0.56 11.02
N VAL A 155 -2.76 -0.41 11.35
CA VAL A 155 -3.81 -0.94 10.48
C VAL A 155 -5.13 -0.94 11.22
N ILE A 156 -6.18 -0.47 10.55
CA ILE A 156 -7.58 -0.62 10.97
C ILE A 156 -8.29 -1.43 9.89
N ALA A 157 -9.02 -2.46 10.31
CA ALA A 157 -9.85 -3.23 9.41
C ALA A 157 -11.29 -3.35 9.95
N LEU A 158 -12.25 -3.14 9.07
CA LEU A 158 -13.66 -3.37 9.29
C LEU A 158 -14.05 -4.63 8.54
N ARG A 159 -14.60 -5.64 9.26
CA ARG A 159 -15.08 -6.87 8.64
C ARG A 159 -16.43 -6.62 7.96
N LEU A 160 -16.56 -7.07 6.72
CA LEU A 160 -17.75 -6.85 5.87
C LEU A 160 -18.79 -7.98 5.95
N SER A 161 -18.53 -9.05 6.72
CA SER A 161 -19.48 -10.14 6.94
C SER A 161 -20.62 -9.72 7.87
N GLU A 162 -21.69 -10.53 7.93
CA GLU A 162 -22.84 -10.30 8.83
C GLU A 162 -22.43 -10.23 10.31
N SER A 163 -21.38 -10.94 10.73
CA SER A 163 -20.84 -10.88 12.10
C SER A 163 -20.20 -9.52 12.42
N GLY A 164 -19.88 -8.71 11.41
CA GLY A 164 -19.21 -7.43 11.60
C GLY A 164 -17.86 -7.55 12.31
N GLY A 165 -17.44 -6.47 12.92
CA GLY A 165 -16.23 -6.36 13.74
C GLY A 165 -15.24 -5.32 13.22
N ALA A 166 -14.51 -4.75 14.15
CA ALA A 166 -13.51 -3.75 13.86
C ALA A 166 -12.27 -3.96 14.73
N MET A 167 -11.11 -4.11 14.09
CA MET A 167 -9.82 -4.30 14.76
C MET A 167 -8.82 -3.24 14.37
N ARG A 168 -7.97 -2.88 15.32
CA ARG A 168 -6.80 -2.04 15.11
C ARG A 168 -5.55 -2.80 15.54
N TRP A 169 -4.53 -2.79 14.70
CA TRP A 169 -3.20 -3.32 15.02
C TRP A 169 -2.15 -2.22 14.92
N ARG A 170 -1.15 -2.29 15.79
CA ARG A 170 0.06 -1.47 15.75
C ARG A 170 1.28 -2.36 15.51
N PHE A 171 2.25 -1.83 14.78
CA PHE A 171 3.48 -2.50 14.40
C PHE A 171 4.68 -1.63 14.80
N ASP A 172 5.82 -2.27 15.04
CA ASP A 172 7.06 -1.55 15.23
C ASP A 172 7.46 -0.79 13.96
N SER A 173 8.02 0.41 14.18
CA SER A 173 8.46 1.36 13.14
C SER A 173 9.73 0.88 12.42
#